data_5544df09b03a033ee72ac77d856f61a6
#
_entry.id   5544df09b03a033ee72ac77d856f61a6
#
_cell.length_a   1.000
_cell.length_b   1.000
_cell.length_c   1.000
_cell.angle_alpha   90.00
_cell.angle_beta   90.00
_cell.angle_gamma   90.00
#
_symmetry.space_group_name_H-M   'P 1'
#
loop_
_entity.id
_entity.type
_entity.pdbx_description
1 polymer ?
#
loop_
_entity_poly.entity_id
_entity_poly.type
_entity_poly.pdbx_seq_one_letter_code
_entity_poly.pdbx_strand_id
1 'polypeptide(L)'
;MKSLRIFLGIAFLFHTLYILGADHLRLLPQPQQCVLAKGYFIVGKMQLSTPVLSQEWKQFVTEMGGTLTDQSASSINIKLVDAIDNVSVNKEEAYRLTITPKAITVEAVAERGVYWAMQTLYQLKEEKGKKIRLQCATITDWPAFRIRGFMQDVGRSYLSLEELKREIAILSRFKINTFHWHLTENQAWRLESKIFPMLNDSTNMTRMAGKYYTLEEARELTEFCKAHQVLLIPEIDMPGHSAAFIRTFRHDMQSPEGMKILK
;
A
#
# COMPACT_ATOMS: atom_id res chain seq x y z
N MET A 1 -30.66 -16.68 -72.74
CA MET A 1 -29.70 -15.79 -72.06
C MET A 1 -29.79 -16.04 -70.55
N LYS A 2 -28.84 -16.80 -69.99
CA LYS A 2 -28.81 -17.16 -68.59
C LYS A 2 -27.92 -16.13 -67.83
N SER A 3 -28.49 -15.36 -66.93
CA SER A 3 -27.75 -14.42 -66.09
C SER A 3 -27.07 -15.20 -64.93
N LEU A 4 -25.75 -15.16 -64.96
CA LEU A 4 -24.89 -15.71 -63.93
C LEU A 4 -24.87 -14.73 -62.74
N ARG A 5 -25.52 -15.09 -61.62
CA ARG A 5 -25.41 -14.34 -60.36
C ARG A 5 -24.16 -14.81 -59.63
N ILE A 6 -23.15 -13.94 -59.58
CA ILE A 6 -21.95 -14.14 -58.79
C ILE A 6 -22.32 -13.80 -57.34
N PHE A 7 -22.39 -14.77 -56.45
CA PHE A 7 -22.45 -14.58 -55.03
C PHE A 7 -21.01 -14.30 -54.51
N LEU A 8 -20.72 -13.05 -54.21
CA LEU A 8 -19.53 -12.71 -53.44
C LEU A 8 -19.77 -13.08 -51.96
N GLY A 9 -19.28 -14.24 -51.55
CA GLY A 9 -19.22 -14.62 -50.15
C GLY A 9 -18.12 -13.83 -49.45
N ILE A 10 -18.48 -12.79 -48.67
CA ILE A 10 -17.57 -12.15 -47.74
C ILE A 10 -17.34 -13.12 -46.57
N ALA A 11 -16.23 -13.85 -46.65
CA ALA A 11 -15.76 -14.64 -45.53
C ALA A 11 -15.24 -13.63 -44.47
N PHE A 12 -16.08 -13.32 -43.48
CA PHE A 12 -15.62 -12.70 -42.23
C PHE A 12 -14.72 -13.74 -41.55
N LEU A 13 -13.41 -13.59 -41.73
CA LEU A 13 -12.45 -14.25 -40.86
C LEU A 13 -12.62 -13.63 -39.46
N PHE A 14 -13.46 -14.24 -38.65
CA PHE A 14 -13.37 -14.10 -37.21
C PHE A 14 -12.00 -14.66 -36.81
N HIS A 15 -11.00 -13.78 -36.74
CA HIS A 15 -9.85 -14.03 -35.90
C HIS A 15 -10.37 -13.99 -34.46
N THR A 16 -10.92 -15.12 -33.99
CA THR A 16 -10.93 -15.39 -32.58
C THR A 16 -9.48 -15.36 -32.14
N LEU A 17 -9.02 -14.20 -31.63
CA LEU A 17 -7.89 -14.18 -30.74
C LEU A 17 -8.29 -15.14 -29.62
N TYR A 18 -7.85 -16.39 -29.72
CA TYR A 18 -7.60 -17.21 -28.55
C TYR A 18 -6.54 -16.41 -27.78
N ILE A 19 -6.96 -15.58 -26.86
CA ILE A 19 -6.17 -15.24 -25.70
C ILE A 19 -6.02 -16.61 -25.02
N LEU A 20 -5.02 -17.39 -25.48
CA LEU A 20 -4.41 -18.44 -24.69
C LEU A 20 -4.22 -17.79 -23.36
N GLY A 21 -4.89 -18.29 -22.31
CA GLY A 21 -4.80 -17.72 -20.98
C GLY A 21 -3.31 -17.61 -20.66
N ALA A 22 -2.76 -16.43 -20.90
CA ALA A 22 -1.46 -16.08 -20.37
C ALA A 22 -1.66 -16.28 -18.89
N ASP A 23 -0.87 -17.17 -18.29
CA ASP A 23 -0.83 -17.33 -16.83
C ASP A 23 -0.46 -15.95 -16.28
N HIS A 24 -1.49 -15.12 -16.04
CA HIS A 24 -1.30 -13.82 -15.46
C HIS A 24 -1.07 -14.03 -13.96
N LEU A 25 0.04 -13.54 -13.47
CA LEU A 25 0.24 -13.47 -12.04
C LEU A 25 -0.94 -12.70 -11.42
N ARG A 26 -1.50 -13.24 -10.35
CA ARG A 26 -2.61 -12.59 -9.62
C ARG A 26 -2.07 -11.51 -8.72
N LEU A 27 -1.63 -10.39 -9.32
CA LEU A 27 -1.10 -9.23 -8.63
C LEU A 27 -2.13 -8.09 -8.63
N LEU A 28 -2.25 -7.40 -7.53
CA LEU A 28 -3.08 -6.21 -7.36
C LEU A 28 -2.25 -5.08 -6.71
N PRO A 29 -2.14 -3.90 -7.35
CA PRO A 29 -2.54 -3.64 -8.73
C PRO A 29 -1.71 -4.46 -9.73
N GLN A 30 -2.24 -4.63 -10.95
CA GLN A 30 -1.47 -5.27 -12.03
C GLN A 30 -0.24 -4.42 -12.35
N PRO A 31 0.95 -5.04 -12.47
CA PRO A 31 2.16 -4.30 -12.84
C PRO A 31 2.09 -3.80 -14.27
N GLN A 32 2.82 -2.73 -14.58
CA GLN A 32 2.88 -2.14 -15.90
C GLN A 32 3.43 -3.11 -16.95
N GLN A 33 4.41 -3.93 -16.57
CA GLN A 33 5.01 -4.94 -17.44
C GLN A 33 5.30 -6.21 -16.64
N CYS A 34 4.96 -7.36 -17.20
CA CYS A 34 5.24 -8.64 -16.60
C CYS A 34 5.55 -9.68 -17.69
N VAL A 35 6.72 -10.28 -17.62
CA VAL A 35 7.16 -11.35 -18.50
C VAL A 35 7.46 -12.58 -17.66
N LEU A 36 6.66 -13.63 -17.82
CA LEU A 36 6.86 -14.90 -17.12
C LEU A 36 8.06 -15.64 -17.67
N ALA A 37 8.77 -16.32 -16.78
CA ALA A 37 9.87 -17.23 -17.14
C ALA A 37 9.60 -18.62 -16.57
N LYS A 38 10.23 -19.63 -17.15
CA LYS A 38 10.10 -21.03 -16.67
C LYS A 38 10.78 -21.21 -15.31
N GLY A 39 10.14 -21.96 -14.43
CA GLY A 39 10.67 -22.37 -13.14
C GLY A 39 10.21 -21.49 -11.97
N TYR A 40 10.78 -21.79 -10.81
CA TYR A 40 10.43 -21.15 -9.53
C TYR A 40 11.68 -20.87 -8.71
N PHE A 41 11.71 -19.76 -8.01
CA PHE A 41 12.61 -19.55 -6.89
C PHE A 41 12.01 -20.25 -5.66
N ILE A 42 12.77 -21.18 -5.08
CA ILE A 42 12.33 -21.89 -3.87
C ILE A 42 12.89 -21.14 -2.66
N VAL A 43 12.02 -20.68 -1.79
CA VAL A 43 12.40 -20.02 -0.55
C VAL A 43 13.06 -21.04 0.39
N GLY A 44 14.22 -20.68 0.91
CA GLY A 44 15.02 -21.53 1.80
C GLY A 44 16.20 -20.74 2.37
N LYS A 45 17.39 -21.35 2.38
CA LYS A 45 18.63 -20.62 2.72
C LYS A 45 19.00 -19.66 1.60
N MET A 46 19.35 -18.42 1.94
CA MET A 46 19.72 -17.41 0.95
C MET A 46 20.63 -16.33 1.52
N GLN A 47 21.38 -15.68 0.65
CA GLN A 47 22.13 -14.48 0.96
C GLN A 47 21.26 -13.25 0.73
N LEU A 48 21.51 -12.17 1.48
CA LEU A 48 20.86 -10.87 1.29
C LEU A 48 21.91 -9.78 1.11
N SER A 49 21.83 -9.05 0.01
CA SER A 49 22.59 -7.84 -0.23
C SER A 49 21.62 -6.68 -0.49
N THR A 50 21.65 -5.68 0.36
CA THR A 50 20.76 -4.50 0.25
C THR A 50 21.40 -3.25 0.80
N PRO A 51 21.32 -2.11 0.09
CA PRO A 51 21.77 -0.81 0.59
C PRO A 51 20.73 -0.11 1.48
N VAL A 52 19.45 -0.52 1.44
CA VAL A 52 18.32 0.11 2.14
C VAL A 52 17.35 -0.94 2.68
N LEU A 53 16.50 -0.57 3.66
CA LEU A 53 15.45 -1.42 4.23
C LEU A 53 15.98 -2.79 4.72
N SER A 54 17.17 -2.80 5.32
CA SER A 54 17.83 -4.06 5.71
C SER A 54 17.04 -4.89 6.71
N GLN A 55 16.36 -4.25 7.67
CA GLN A 55 15.55 -4.94 8.68
C GLN A 55 14.26 -5.50 8.07
N GLU A 56 13.61 -4.71 7.22
CA GLU A 56 12.38 -5.08 6.52
C GLU A 56 12.63 -6.30 5.60
N TRP A 57 13.77 -6.33 4.90
CA TRP A 57 14.14 -7.49 4.08
C TRP A 57 14.51 -8.72 4.90
N LYS A 58 15.14 -8.57 6.06
CA LYS A 58 15.39 -9.69 6.99
C LYS A 58 14.07 -10.25 7.51
N GLN A 59 13.15 -9.38 7.89
CA GLN A 59 11.80 -9.76 8.32
C GLN A 59 11.05 -10.45 7.18
N PHE A 60 11.06 -9.88 5.97
CA PHE A 60 10.48 -10.49 4.77
C PHE A 60 10.97 -11.94 4.57
N VAL A 61 12.29 -12.16 4.61
CA VAL A 61 12.86 -13.51 4.44
C VAL A 61 12.32 -14.46 5.50
N THR A 62 12.25 -14.02 6.75
CA THR A 62 11.73 -14.83 7.86
C THR A 62 10.24 -15.16 7.68
N GLU A 63 9.42 -14.18 7.35
CA GLU A 63 7.97 -14.34 7.10
C GLU A 63 7.68 -15.24 5.89
N MET A 64 8.59 -15.24 4.91
CA MET A 64 8.55 -16.16 3.77
C MET A 64 9.07 -17.56 4.12
N GLY A 65 9.43 -17.82 5.38
CA GLY A 65 9.97 -19.13 5.81
C GLY A 65 11.38 -19.40 5.35
N GLY A 66 12.13 -18.37 4.96
CA GLY A 66 13.54 -18.44 4.57
C GLY A 66 14.50 -18.26 5.75
N THR A 67 15.78 -18.47 5.49
CA THR A 67 16.86 -18.27 6.46
C THR A 67 18.03 -17.57 5.78
N LEU A 68 18.52 -16.50 6.38
CA LEU A 68 19.71 -15.80 5.90
C LEU A 68 20.99 -16.56 6.29
N THR A 69 21.94 -16.63 5.37
CA THR A 69 23.25 -17.27 5.58
C THR A 69 24.26 -16.71 4.59
N ASP A 70 25.52 -16.62 4.99
CA ASP A 70 26.63 -16.16 4.11
C ASP A 70 27.04 -17.21 3.08
N GLN A 71 26.59 -18.46 3.24
CA GLN A 71 26.92 -19.58 2.34
C GLN A 71 25.64 -20.15 1.74
N SER A 72 25.19 -19.57 0.63
CA SER A 72 24.06 -20.09 -0.14
C SER A 72 24.25 -19.85 -1.63
N ALA A 73 23.75 -20.79 -2.45
CA ALA A 73 23.66 -20.62 -3.89
C ALA A 73 22.48 -19.72 -4.32
N SER A 74 21.56 -19.42 -3.39
CA SER A 74 20.42 -18.54 -3.64
C SER A 74 20.65 -17.18 -2.98
N SER A 75 20.19 -16.11 -3.64
CA SER A 75 20.39 -14.74 -3.14
C SER A 75 19.20 -13.81 -3.43
N ILE A 76 19.09 -12.77 -2.59
CA ILE A 76 18.29 -11.58 -2.84
C ILE A 76 19.26 -10.41 -2.96
N ASN A 77 19.23 -9.72 -4.10
CA ASN A 77 20.11 -8.61 -4.41
C ASN A 77 19.29 -7.36 -4.70
N ILE A 78 19.44 -6.33 -3.88
CA ILE A 78 18.79 -5.03 -4.04
C ILE A 78 19.83 -4.02 -4.53
N LYS A 79 19.45 -3.24 -5.53
CA LYS A 79 20.30 -2.20 -6.12
C LYS A 79 19.48 -0.92 -6.29
N LEU A 80 20.06 0.20 -5.88
CA LEU A 80 19.56 1.51 -6.28
C LEU A 80 20.21 1.87 -7.62
N VAL A 81 19.39 2.37 -8.55
CA VAL A 81 19.78 2.76 -9.91
C VAL A 81 19.27 4.15 -10.21
N ASP A 82 19.93 4.88 -11.12
CA ASP A 82 19.54 6.24 -11.46
C ASP A 82 18.21 6.31 -12.22
N ALA A 83 17.90 5.27 -13.00
CA ALA A 83 16.66 5.21 -13.78
C ALA A 83 16.26 3.76 -14.08
N ILE A 84 14.98 3.57 -14.40
CA ILE A 84 14.43 2.33 -14.97
C ILE A 84 13.86 2.69 -16.35
N ASP A 85 14.24 1.92 -17.36
CA ASP A 85 13.85 2.17 -18.75
C ASP A 85 12.32 2.21 -18.90
N ASN A 86 11.86 3.12 -19.76
CA ASN A 86 10.44 3.33 -20.08
C ASN A 86 9.58 3.88 -18.94
N VAL A 87 10.15 4.29 -17.81
CA VAL A 87 9.45 4.93 -16.71
C VAL A 87 9.53 6.45 -16.87
N SER A 88 8.39 7.11 -17.09
CA SER A 88 8.31 8.56 -17.26
C SER A 88 7.69 9.29 -16.06
N VAL A 89 6.86 8.62 -15.26
CA VAL A 89 6.14 9.20 -14.12
C VAL A 89 6.43 8.44 -12.83
N ASN A 90 6.32 9.12 -11.68
CA ASN A 90 6.47 8.54 -10.34
C ASN A 90 7.71 7.64 -10.19
N LYS A 91 8.83 8.11 -10.76
CA LYS A 91 10.07 7.34 -10.90
C LYS A 91 10.62 6.82 -9.57
N GLU A 92 10.46 7.58 -8.49
CA GLU A 92 10.91 7.21 -7.14
C GLU A 92 10.18 5.98 -6.56
N GLU A 93 9.04 5.62 -7.14
CA GLU A 93 8.29 4.42 -6.77
C GLU A 93 8.51 3.25 -7.74
N ALA A 94 9.30 3.48 -8.80
CA ALA A 94 9.55 2.48 -9.83
C ALA A 94 10.54 1.42 -9.38
N TYR A 95 10.30 0.19 -9.85
CA TYR A 95 11.21 -0.93 -9.66
C TYR A 95 11.19 -1.89 -10.85
N ARG A 96 12.31 -2.61 -11.02
CA ARG A 96 12.41 -3.82 -11.83
C ARG A 96 12.73 -4.99 -10.90
N LEU A 97 11.90 -6.02 -10.95
CA LEU A 97 12.03 -7.22 -10.17
C LEU A 97 12.30 -8.41 -11.11
N THR A 98 13.46 -9.06 -10.95
CA THR A 98 13.82 -10.25 -11.72
C THR A 98 13.93 -11.44 -10.79
N ILE A 99 13.12 -12.47 -11.04
CA ILE A 99 13.09 -13.71 -10.27
C ILE A 99 13.58 -14.86 -11.16
N THR A 100 14.66 -15.47 -10.75
CA THR A 100 15.25 -16.67 -11.36
C THR A 100 15.24 -17.83 -10.36
N PRO A 101 15.53 -19.08 -10.74
CA PRO A 101 15.59 -20.18 -9.78
C PRO A 101 16.65 -20.02 -8.67
N LYS A 102 17.65 -19.13 -8.87
CA LYS A 102 18.77 -18.94 -7.95
C LYS A 102 18.81 -17.54 -7.30
N ALA A 103 18.18 -16.56 -7.90
CA ALA A 103 18.29 -15.18 -7.42
C ALA A 103 17.01 -14.39 -7.61
N ILE A 104 16.75 -13.51 -6.67
CA ILE A 104 15.80 -12.39 -6.75
C ILE A 104 16.65 -11.13 -6.85
N THR A 105 16.46 -10.35 -7.91
CA THR A 105 17.12 -9.05 -8.08
C THR A 105 16.07 -7.97 -8.13
N VAL A 106 16.23 -6.95 -7.29
CA VAL A 106 15.42 -5.74 -7.28
C VAL A 106 16.30 -4.56 -7.68
N GLU A 107 15.94 -3.88 -8.74
CA GLU A 107 16.49 -2.58 -9.14
C GLU A 107 15.41 -1.53 -8.94
N ALA A 108 15.70 -0.47 -8.21
CA ALA A 108 14.74 0.61 -7.92
C ALA A 108 15.44 1.97 -7.91
N VAL A 109 14.69 3.04 -8.24
CA VAL A 109 15.25 4.40 -8.24
C VAL A 109 15.40 4.92 -6.81
N ALA A 110 14.51 4.52 -5.90
CA ALA A 110 14.56 4.93 -4.51
C ALA A 110 14.05 3.81 -3.58
N GLU A 111 14.23 4.00 -2.28
CA GLU A 111 13.79 3.09 -1.22
C GLU A 111 12.32 2.68 -1.35
N ARG A 112 11.45 3.62 -1.74
CA ARG A 112 10.02 3.37 -1.93
C ARG A 112 9.76 2.33 -3.03
N GLY A 113 10.49 2.38 -4.14
CA GLY A 113 10.43 1.36 -5.18
C GLY A 113 10.89 -0.02 -4.69
N VAL A 114 11.94 -0.07 -3.86
CA VAL A 114 12.40 -1.30 -3.18
C VAL A 114 11.31 -1.89 -2.29
N TYR A 115 10.61 -1.04 -1.54
CA TYR A 115 9.50 -1.47 -0.69
C TYR A 115 8.33 -2.04 -1.50
N TRP A 116 7.96 -1.40 -2.63
CA TRP A 116 6.89 -1.91 -3.50
C TRP A 116 7.24 -3.22 -4.20
N ALA A 117 8.51 -3.43 -4.55
CA ALA A 117 8.97 -4.71 -5.04
C ALA A 117 8.79 -5.83 -4.00
N MET A 118 9.08 -5.54 -2.73
CA MET A 118 8.83 -6.46 -1.62
C MET A 118 7.33 -6.82 -1.49
N GLN A 119 6.44 -5.81 -1.60
CA GLN A 119 4.98 -6.07 -1.57
C GLN A 119 4.54 -6.96 -2.74
N THR A 120 5.14 -6.80 -3.91
CA THR A 120 4.90 -7.68 -5.05
C THR A 120 5.35 -9.11 -4.76
N LEU A 121 6.52 -9.31 -4.16
CA LEU A 121 7.00 -10.63 -3.76
C LEU A 121 6.09 -11.32 -2.73
N TYR A 122 5.52 -10.57 -1.79
CA TYR A 122 4.53 -11.12 -0.87
C TYR A 122 3.28 -11.64 -1.59
N GLN A 123 2.80 -10.93 -2.62
CA GLN A 123 1.63 -11.35 -3.40
C GLN A 123 1.94 -12.55 -4.30
N LEU A 124 3.21 -12.73 -4.70
CA LEU A 124 3.66 -13.87 -5.51
C LEU A 124 3.85 -15.16 -4.70
N LYS A 125 3.72 -15.10 -3.38
CA LYS A 125 3.88 -16.25 -2.49
C LYS A 125 2.93 -17.38 -2.90
N GLU A 126 3.50 -18.53 -3.24
CA GLU A 126 2.76 -19.76 -3.49
C GLU A 126 3.26 -20.86 -2.54
N GLU A 127 2.35 -21.45 -1.81
CA GLU A 127 2.64 -22.55 -0.92
C GLU A 127 2.48 -23.90 -1.65
N LYS A 128 3.55 -24.70 -1.66
CA LYS A 128 3.53 -26.05 -2.21
C LYS A 128 4.08 -27.05 -1.21
N GLY A 129 3.19 -27.76 -0.54
CA GLY A 129 3.53 -28.59 0.60
C GLY A 129 4.11 -27.73 1.73
N LYS A 130 5.30 -28.07 2.22
CA LYS A 130 6.01 -27.30 3.27
C LYS A 130 6.91 -26.19 2.73
N LYS A 131 6.92 -25.97 1.41
CA LYS A 131 7.83 -24.97 0.78
C LYS A 131 7.03 -23.82 0.20
N ILE A 132 7.61 -22.63 0.32
CA ILE A 132 7.16 -21.44 -0.40
C ILE A 132 7.99 -21.32 -1.66
N ARG A 133 7.33 -20.97 -2.76
CA ARG A 133 7.94 -20.72 -4.05
C ARG A 133 7.41 -19.46 -4.69
N LEU A 134 8.22 -18.85 -5.55
CA LEU A 134 7.88 -17.67 -6.32
C LEU A 134 8.07 -18.00 -7.80
N GLN A 135 7.07 -17.71 -8.64
CA GLN A 135 7.16 -17.89 -10.09
C GLN A 135 8.30 -17.03 -10.66
N CYS A 136 9.15 -17.63 -11.49
CA CYS A 136 10.17 -16.88 -12.21
C CYS A 136 9.53 -15.90 -13.20
N ALA A 137 9.95 -14.64 -13.13
CA ALA A 137 9.40 -13.56 -13.94
C ALA A 137 10.36 -12.36 -13.96
N THR A 138 10.19 -11.49 -14.94
CA THR A 138 10.67 -10.10 -14.92
C THR A 138 9.47 -9.19 -14.87
N ILE A 139 9.39 -8.37 -13.82
CA ILE A 139 8.32 -7.41 -13.57
C ILE A 139 8.92 -6.01 -13.53
N THR A 140 8.42 -5.09 -14.36
CA THR A 140 8.74 -3.67 -14.26
C THR A 140 7.47 -2.93 -13.93
N ASP A 141 7.50 -2.16 -12.83
CA ASP A 141 6.29 -1.53 -12.32
C ASP A 141 6.56 -0.14 -11.76
N TRP A 142 5.58 0.72 -11.92
CA TRP A 142 5.50 2.07 -11.36
C TRP A 142 4.03 2.48 -11.28
N PRO A 143 3.64 3.30 -10.30
CA PRO A 143 2.25 3.71 -10.17
C PRO A 143 1.86 4.74 -11.23
N ALA A 144 0.67 4.59 -11.81
CA ALA A 144 0.09 5.59 -12.71
C ALA A 144 -0.30 6.87 -11.97
N PHE A 145 -0.71 6.74 -10.69
CA PHE A 145 -1.12 7.86 -9.84
C PHE A 145 -0.13 8.08 -8.71
N ARG A 146 0.27 9.35 -8.50
CA ARG A 146 1.17 9.73 -7.41
C ARG A 146 0.54 9.51 -6.03
N ILE A 147 -0.75 9.80 -5.88
CA ILE A 147 -1.51 9.63 -4.64
C ILE A 147 -2.47 8.46 -4.82
N ARG A 148 -2.37 7.49 -3.94
CA ARG A 148 -3.26 6.33 -3.84
C ARG A 148 -3.71 6.25 -2.38
N GLY A 149 -4.82 6.95 -2.10
CA GLY A 149 -5.28 7.21 -0.74
C GLY A 149 -6.43 6.32 -0.31
N PHE A 150 -6.48 6.09 1.00
CA PHE A 150 -7.62 5.54 1.71
C PHE A 150 -7.95 6.45 2.88
N MET A 151 -9.23 6.76 3.09
CA MET A 151 -9.69 7.58 4.21
C MET A 151 -10.42 6.72 5.22
N GLN A 152 -10.01 6.84 6.49
CA GLN A 152 -10.66 6.18 7.63
C GLN A 152 -11.29 7.22 8.55
N ASP A 153 -12.61 7.13 8.69
CA ASP A 153 -13.37 7.96 9.60
C ASP A 153 -13.44 7.32 10.99
N VAL A 154 -12.59 7.77 11.87
CA VAL A 154 -12.59 7.37 13.29
C VAL A 154 -13.44 8.28 14.17
N GLY A 155 -13.81 9.43 13.67
CA GLY A 155 -14.73 10.35 14.35
C GLY A 155 -16.09 9.70 14.64
N ARG A 156 -16.67 9.06 13.60
CA ARG A 156 -17.94 8.30 13.69
C ARG A 156 -17.76 6.94 14.33
N SER A 157 -16.68 6.23 14.02
CA SER A 157 -16.44 4.84 14.50
C SER A 157 -14.97 4.67 14.85
N TYR A 158 -14.65 4.75 16.13
CA TYR A 158 -13.30 4.59 16.64
C TYR A 158 -12.77 3.17 16.30
N LEU A 159 -11.55 3.13 15.80
CA LEU A 159 -10.74 1.93 15.68
C LEU A 159 -9.57 2.02 16.65
N SER A 160 -9.18 0.92 17.25
CA SER A 160 -7.97 0.87 18.08
C SER A 160 -6.71 1.12 17.24
N LEU A 161 -5.63 1.53 17.89
CA LEU A 161 -4.34 1.72 17.23
C LEU A 161 -3.89 0.44 16.48
N GLU A 162 -4.10 -0.73 17.08
CA GLU A 162 -3.74 -2.01 16.47
C GLU A 162 -4.61 -2.35 15.23
N GLU A 163 -5.88 -1.96 15.24
CA GLU A 163 -6.75 -2.11 14.07
C GLU A 163 -6.29 -1.20 12.94
N LEU A 164 -5.96 0.07 13.24
CA LEU A 164 -5.41 1.01 12.25
C LEU A 164 -4.09 0.51 11.65
N LYS A 165 -3.17 0.02 12.49
CA LYS A 165 -1.90 -0.55 12.01
C LYS A 165 -2.13 -1.75 11.09
N ARG A 166 -3.06 -2.63 11.44
CA ARG A 166 -3.42 -3.77 10.60
C ARG A 166 -4.00 -3.33 9.25
N GLU A 167 -4.88 -2.33 9.27
CA GLU A 167 -5.46 -1.76 8.06
C GLU A 167 -4.38 -1.15 7.16
N ILE A 168 -3.49 -0.32 7.72
CA ILE A 168 -2.39 0.30 6.99
C ILE A 168 -1.43 -0.76 6.39
N ALA A 169 -1.10 -1.80 7.15
CA ALA A 169 -0.28 -2.90 6.65
C ALA A 169 -0.94 -3.62 5.47
N ILE A 170 -2.26 -3.86 5.52
CA ILE A 170 -3.01 -4.44 4.41
C ILE A 170 -3.03 -3.49 3.22
N LEU A 171 -3.34 -2.21 3.42
CA LEU A 171 -3.39 -1.20 2.37
C LEU A 171 -2.04 -1.07 1.65
N SER A 172 -0.93 -1.05 2.40
CA SER A 172 0.41 -0.98 1.83
C SER A 172 0.75 -2.21 0.99
N ARG A 173 0.19 -3.39 1.32
CA ARG A 173 0.32 -4.62 0.50
C ARG A 173 -0.21 -4.42 -0.92
N PHE A 174 -1.22 -3.57 -1.07
CA PHE A 174 -1.81 -3.16 -2.35
C PHE A 174 -1.25 -1.84 -2.89
N LYS A 175 -0.10 -1.39 -2.36
CA LYS A 175 0.63 -0.19 -2.80
C LYS A 175 -0.16 1.12 -2.61
N ILE A 176 -1.10 1.16 -1.67
CA ILE A 176 -1.70 2.40 -1.17
C ILE A 176 -0.61 3.15 -0.40
N ASN A 177 -0.42 4.43 -0.73
CA ASN A 177 0.68 5.24 -0.20
C ASN A 177 0.23 6.45 0.62
N THR A 178 -1.07 6.58 0.88
CA THR A 178 -1.63 7.70 1.64
C THR A 178 -2.78 7.20 2.51
N PHE A 179 -2.71 7.47 3.81
CA PHE A 179 -3.77 7.17 4.76
C PHE A 179 -4.32 8.48 5.31
N HIS A 180 -5.57 8.79 4.99
CA HIS A 180 -6.26 9.98 5.42
C HIS A 180 -7.06 9.64 6.68
N TRP A 181 -6.66 10.21 7.80
CA TRP A 181 -7.18 9.91 9.13
C TRP A 181 -8.13 11.01 9.61
N HIS A 182 -9.41 10.80 9.42
CA HIS A 182 -10.46 11.76 9.79
C HIS A 182 -10.79 11.63 11.29
N LEU A 183 -10.27 12.57 12.08
CA LEU A 183 -10.19 12.50 13.54
C LEU A 183 -11.35 13.19 14.26
N THR A 184 -12.05 14.10 13.59
CA THR A 184 -13.09 14.93 14.24
C THR A 184 -14.40 14.83 13.52
N GLU A 185 -15.48 14.68 14.29
CA GLU A 185 -16.83 14.55 13.79
C GLU A 185 -17.86 15.08 14.79
N ASN A 186 -19.12 15.13 14.34
CA ASN A 186 -20.23 15.46 15.22
C ASN A 186 -20.32 14.55 16.44
N GLN A 187 -19.91 13.30 16.32
CA GLN A 187 -19.97 12.30 17.38
C GLN A 187 -18.87 12.47 18.42
N ALA A 188 -17.65 12.83 18.00
CA ALA A 188 -16.52 12.91 18.91
C ALA A 188 -15.33 13.68 18.32
N TRP A 189 -14.48 14.17 19.20
CA TRP A 189 -13.12 14.62 18.91
C TRP A 189 -12.15 13.51 19.33
N ARG A 190 -11.46 12.87 18.37
CA ARG A 190 -10.70 11.65 18.62
C ARG A 190 -9.20 11.84 18.83
N LEU A 191 -8.67 13.04 18.72
CA LEU A 191 -7.26 13.31 19.02
C LEU A 191 -7.13 14.01 20.37
N GLU A 192 -6.19 13.55 21.21
CA GLU A 192 -5.89 14.20 22.48
C GLU A 192 -5.61 15.70 22.31
N SER A 193 -6.29 16.53 23.10
CA SER A 193 -6.00 17.94 23.23
C SER A 193 -5.51 18.25 24.63
N LYS A 194 -4.23 18.64 24.77
CA LYS A 194 -3.67 19.05 26.06
C LYS A 194 -4.10 20.46 26.46
N ILE A 195 -4.43 21.30 25.48
CA ILE A 195 -4.90 22.69 25.74
C ILE A 195 -6.36 22.68 26.13
N PHE A 196 -7.16 21.84 25.50
CA PHE A 196 -8.60 21.74 25.73
C PHE A 196 -9.00 20.28 26.02
N PRO A 197 -8.62 19.72 27.18
CA PRO A 197 -8.88 18.31 27.48
C PRO A 197 -10.38 17.96 27.53
N MET A 198 -11.26 18.95 27.73
CA MET A 198 -12.72 18.77 27.68
C MET A 198 -13.21 18.31 26.29
N LEU A 199 -12.47 18.50 25.21
CA LEU A 199 -12.81 17.95 23.90
C LEU A 199 -12.81 16.41 23.91
N ASN A 200 -11.95 15.81 24.75
CA ASN A 200 -11.80 14.36 24.88
C ASN A 200 -12.64 13.77 26.04
N ASP A 201 -13.40 14.60 26.75
CA ASP A 201 -14.27 14.11 27.83
C ASP A 201 -15.31 13.13 27.26
N SER A 202 -15.54 12.03 27.96
CA SER A 202 -16.51 11.00 27.57
C SER A 202 -17.92 11.54 27.41
N THR A 203 -18.30 12.53 28.22
CA THR A 203 -19.60 13.20 28.15
C THR A 203 -19.78 14.06 26.90
N ASN A 204 -18.67 14.45 26.25
CA ASN A 204 -18.68 15.17 24.98
C ASN A 204 -18.82 14.24 23.76
N MET A 205 -18.80 12.92 23.97
CA MET A 205 -18.87 11.93 22.90
C MET A 205 -20.26 11.29 22.86
N THR A 206 -20.95 11.40 21.73
CA THR A 206 -22.27 10.79 21.53
C THR A 206 -22.17 9.35 21.03
N ARG A 207 -20.97 8.88 20.67
CA ARG A 207 -20.71 7.52 20.21
C ARG A 207 -19.35 7.07 20.67
N MET A 208 -19.23 5.82 21.17
CA MET A 208 -17.98 5.23 21.67
C MET A 208 -17.27 6.16 22.67
N ALA A 209 -17.99 6.50 23.75
CA ALA A 209 -17.57 7.45 24.76
C ALA A 209 -16.21 7.06 25.39
N GLY A 210 -15.36 8.05 25.64
CA GLY A 210 -14.02 7.87 26.23
C GLY A 210 -12.97 7.27 25.26
N LYS A 211 -13.32 7.03 23.98
CA LYS A 211 -12.37 6.51 22.98
C LYS A 211 -11.77 7.66 22.18
N TYR A 212 -10.47 7.86 22.30
CA TYR A 212 -9.69 8.83 21.54
C TYR A 212 -8.22 8.34 21.49
N TYR A 213 -7.43 8.95 20.64
CA TYR A 213 -5.99 8.66 20.51
C TYR A 213 -5.18 9.69 21.29
N THR A 214 -4.24 9.21 22.07
CA THR A 214 -3.23 10.06 22.71
C THR A 214 -2.25 10.60 21.66
N LEU A 215 -1.55 11.68 21.98
CA LEU A 215 -0.49 12.20 21.09
C LEU A 215 0.66 11.20 20.93
N GLU A 216 0.86 10.31 21.91
CA GLU A 216 1.85 9.24 21.82
C GLU A 216 1.41 8.18 20.80
N GLU A 217 0.17 7.69 20.88
CA GLU A 217 -0.40 6.77 19.88
C GLU A 217 -0.40 7.37 18.46
N ALA A 218 -0.64 8.69 18.34
CA ALA A 218 -0.57 9.36 17.05
C ALA A 218 0.86 9.39 16.48
N ARG A 219 1.88 9.59 17.33
CA ARG A 219 3.28 9.48 16.91
C ARG A 219 3.64 8.05 16.53
N GLU A 220 3.23 7.08 17.32
CA GLU A 220 3.46 5.66 17.04
C GLU A 220 2.85 5.26 15.69
N LEU A 221 1.61 5.69 15.40
CA LEU A 221 0.98 5.46 14.09
C LEU A 221 1.74 6.15 12.96
N THR A 222 2.28 7.35 13.19
CA THR A 222 3.09 8.07 12.21
C THR A 222 4.35 7.29 11.84
N GLU A 223 5.08 6.78 12.83
CA GLU A 223 6.28 5.97 12.57
C GLU A 223 5.93 4.63 11.90
N PHE A 224 4.82 4.03 12.30
CA PHE A 224 4.31 2.82 11.63
C PHE A 224 3.98 3.07 10.16
N CYS A 225 3.31 4.18 9.83
CA CYS A 225 3.03 4.58 8.45
C CYS A 225 4.31 4.78 7.64
N LYS A 226 5.32 5.47 8.21
CA LYS A 226 6.62 5.67 7.55
C LYS A 226 7.30 4.34 7.21
N ALA A 227 7.33 3.39 8.14
CA ALA A 227 7.90 2.07 7.92
C ALA A 227 7.17 1.29 6.80
N HIS A 228 5.90 1.61 6.55
CA HIS A 228 5.09 1.02 5.49
C HIS A 228 5.03 1.87 4.20
N GLN A 229 5.87 2.91 4.09
CA GLN A 229 5.90 3.85 2.96
C GLN A 229 4.55 4.54 2.69
N VAL A 230 3.74 4.73 3.74
CA VAL A 230 2.43 5.37 3.71
C VAL A 230 2.53 6.77 4.33
N LEU A 231 2.05 7.79 3.61
CA LEU A 231 1.89 9.13 4.15
C LEU A 231 0.63 9.18 5.03
N LEU A 232 0.78 9.52 6.32
CA LEU A 232 -0.35 9.78 7.19
C LEU A 232 -0.78 11.24 7.05
N ILE A 233 -2.05 11.47 6.77
CA ILE A 233 -2.68 12.79 6.71
C ILE A 233 -3.74 12.85 7.81
N PRO A 234 -3.43 13.41 9.00
CA PRO A 234 -4.44 13.65 10.02
C PRO A 234 -5.33 14.83 9.62
N GLU A 235 -6.64 14.65 9.71
CA GLU A 235 -7.62 15.68 9.43
C GLU A 235 -8.33 16.12 10.70
N ILE A 236 -8.33 17.43 10.93
CA ILE A 236 -9.19 18.13 11.87
C ILE A 236 -10.14 18.97 11.03
N ASP A 237 -11.36 18.48 10.84
CA ASP A 237 -12.33 19.12 9.96
C ASP A 237 -12.98 20.35 10.63
N MET A 238 -13.06 21.43 9.88
CA MET A 238 -13.68 22.67 10.32
C MET A 238 -14.09 23.55 9.13
N PRO A 239 -15.20 24.29 9.23
CA PRO A 239 -16.16 24.34 10.35
C PRO A 239 -17.18 23.19 10.33
N GLY A 240 -17.15 22.35 9.30
CA GLY A 240 -17.98 21.15 9.21
C GLY A 240 -17.64 20.13 10.29
N HIS A 241 -18.48 19.13 10.50
CA HIS A 241 -18.25 18.01 11.41
C HIS A 241 -17.75 18.41 12.81
N SER A 242 -18.24 19.55 13.33
CA SER A 242 -17.69 20.23 14.52
C SER A 242 -18.62 20.26 15.73
N ALA A 243 -19.69 19.44 15.77
CA ALA A 243 -20.62 19.47 16.90
C ALA A 243 -19.97 19.06 18.23
N ALA A 244 -18.90 18.28 18.23
CA ALA A 244 -18.10 18.01 19.44
C ALA A 244 -17.47 19.31 19.98
N PHE A 245 -16.92 20.17 19.12
CA PHE A 245 -16.41 21.49 19.49
C PHE A 245 -17.54 22.38 20.05
N ILE A 246 -18.70 22.44 19.37
CA ILE A 246 -19.86 23.27 19.80
C ILE A 246 -20.37 22.79 21.17
N ARG A 247 -20.45 21.49 21.42
CA ARG A 247 -20.86 20.97 22.74
C ARG A 247 -19.90 21.39 23.86
N THR A 248 -18.59 21.40 23.56
CA THR A 248 -17.54 21.78 24.50
C THR A 248 -17.59 23.28 24.82
N PHE A 249 -17.57 24.12 23.81
CA PHE A 249 -17.36 25.58 23.97
C PHE A 249 -18.63 26.42 23.93
N ARG A 250 -19.76 25.82 23.54
CA ARG A 250 -21.05 26.51 23.37
C ARG A 250 -21.02 27.60 22.29
N HIS A 251 -20.03 27.56 21.40
CA HIS A 251 -19.85 28.49 20.29
C HIS A 251 -19.61 27.70 19.01
N ASP A 252 -20.18 28.19 17.90
CA ASP A 252 -19.81 27.70 16.57
C ASP A 252 -18.39 28.13 16.22
N MET A 253 -17.66 27.28 15.49
CA MET A 253 -16.31 27.60 15.05
C MET A 253 -16.22 28.88 14.21
N GLN A 254 -17.27 29.21 13.47
CA GLN A 254 -17.35 30.43 12.65
C GLN A 254 -17.77 31.69 13.44
N SER A 255 -18.22 31.55 14.68
CA SER A 255 -18.53 32.70 15.53
C SER A 255 -17.30 33.48 15.95
N PRO A 256 -17.36 34.76 16.26
CA PRO A 256 -16.21 35.52 16.76
C PRO A 256 -15.56 34.90 17.99
N GLU A 257 -16.34 34.30 18.88
CA GLU A 257 -15.92 33.59 20.08
C GLU A 257 -15.23 32.28 19.72
N GLY A 258 -15.80 31.48 18.83
CA GLY A 258 -15.24 30.22 18.32
C GLY A 258 -13.88 30.46 17.62
N MET A 259 -13.81 31.50 16.79
CA MET A 259 -12.56 31.89 16.11
C MET A 259 -11.45 32.32 17.07
N LYS A 260 -11.76 32.82 18.27
CA LYS A 260 -10.76 33.13 19.31
C LYS A 260 -10.21 31.87 19.96
N ILE A 261 -11.01 30.81 20.07
CA ILE A 261 -10.58 29.51 20.62
C ILE A 261 -9.64 28.79 19.65
N LEU A 262 -9.88 28.93 18.35
CA LEU A 262 -9.09 28.27 17.29
C LEU A 262 -7.71 28.95 17.05
N LYS A 263 -7.51 30.19 17.52
CA LYS A 263 -6.23 30.93 17.43
C LYS A 263 -5.31 30.60 18.59
#